data_2d45238e131a59c25d062c4f67956157
#
_entry.id   2d45238e131a59c25d062c4f67956157
#
_cell.length_a   1.000
_cell.length_b   1.000
_cell.length_c   1.000
_cell.angle_alpha   90.00
_cell.angle_beta   90.00
_cell.angle_gamma   90.00
#
_symmetry.space_group_name_H-M   'P 1'
#
loop_
_entity.id
_entity.type
_entity.pdbx_description
1 polymer ?
#
loop_
_entity_poly.entity_id
_entity_poly.type
_entity_poly.pdbx_seq_one_letter_code
_entity_poly.pdbx_strand_id
1 'polypeptide(L)'
;MSRNIPITAVDQFDFLEHRRDQEKKHWDKKLNRDSDPLDSILTGEVNTTELCHRPCVFCPRHDPKVYPNQNLHLTIKGAELIAEELSENQYQGKISFSGFGENLLNPNFREIVNVFRFHLPSATLECNTNGDKLTVQYTQDLIKKGLDLLYINLYDGIHQMEHFDQMMTEARI
;
A
#
# COMPACT_ATOMS: atom_id res chain seq x y z
N MET A 1 4.26 -18.50 -15.72
CA MET A 1 3.74 -19.42 -14.70
C MET A 1 2.76 -18.61 -13.85
N SER A 2 1.45 -18.82 -14.01
CA SER A 2 0.45 -18.13 -13.21
C SER A 2 0.50 -18.68 -11.79
N ARG A 3 0.81 -17.82 -10.83
CA ARG A 3 0.66 -18.17 -9.41
C ARG A 3 -0.83 -18.12 -9.09
N ASN A 4 -1.47 -19.29 -9.01
CA ASN A 4 -2.78 -19.39 -8.36
C ASN A 4 -2.58 -19.05 -6.89
N ILE A 5 -2.90 -17.84 -6.50
CA ILE A 5 -3.06 -17.47 -5.09
C ILE A 5 -4.48 -17.94 -4.73
N PRO A 6 -4.64 -18.96 -3.87
CA PRO A 6 -5.97 -19.34 -3.44
C PRO A 6 -6.55 -18.19 -2.62
N ILE A 7 -7.66 -17.63 -3.08
CA ILE A 7 -8.49 -16.72 -2.30
C ILE A 7 -9.21 -17.60 -1.26
N THR A 8 -8.56 -17.85 -0.15
CA THR A 8 -9.24 -18.36 1.03
C THR A 8 -9.82 -17.15 1.75
N ALA A 9 -11.10 -17.21 2.13
CA ALA A 9 -11.67 -16.30 3.11
C ALA A 9 -10.89 -16.51 4.41
N VAL A 10 -9.81 -15.75 4.56
CA VAL A 10 -8.96 -15.81 5.74
C VAL A 10 -9.75 -15.15 6.84
N ASP A 11 -9.97 -15.87 7.94
CA ASP A 11 -10.51 -15.30 9.17
C ASP A 11 -9.67 -14.05 9.51
N GLN A 12 -10.32 -13.00 9.96
CA GLN A 12 -9.68 -11.72 10.29
C GLN A 12 -8.54 -11.90 11.31
N PHE A 13 -8.60 -12.95 12.12
CA PHE A 13 -7.55 -13.35 13.06
C PHE A 13 -6.35 -14.02 12.36
N ASP A 14 -6.57 -14.87 11.36
CA ASP A 14 -5.49 -15.53 10.61
C ASP A 14 -4.65 -14.54 9.83
N PHE A 15 -5.25 -13.47 9.30
CA PHE A 15 -4.52 -12.41 8.63
C PHE A 15 -3.57 -11.67 9.59
N LEU A 16 -4.00 -11.38 10.82
CA LEU A 16 -3.16 -10.73 11.82
C LEU A 16 -2.05 -11.66 12.31
N GLU A 17 -2.31 -12.96 12.47
CA GLU A 17 -1.30 -13.94 12.83
C GLU A 17 -0.25 -14.09 11.73
N HIS A 18 -0.67 -14.24 10.49
CA HIS A 18 0.24 -14.32 9.35
C HIS A 18 1.15 -13.09 9.24
N ARG A 19 0.60 -11.89 9.43
CA ARG A 19 1.36 -10.64 9.45
C ARG A 19 2.35 -10.60 10.62
N ARG A 20 1.94 -10.99 11.81
CA ARG A 20 2.82 -11.09 12.99
C ARG A 20 3.94 -12.10 12.79
N ASP A 21 3.66 -13.25 12.19
CA ASP A 21 4.67 -14.27 11.90
C ASP A 21 5.68 -13.80 10.86
N GLN A 22 5.26 -13.08 9.84
CA GLN A 22 6.18 -12.46 8.88
C GLN A 22 7.05 -11.40 9.56
N GLU A 23 6.47 -10.53 10.36
CA GLU A 23 7.19 -9.52 11.13
C GLU A 23 8.18 -10.19 12.10
N LYS A 24 7.76 -11.21 12.85
CA LYS A 24 8.63 -11.96 13.78
C LYS A 24 9.81 -12.61 13.06
N LYS A 25 9.58 -13.33 11.96
CA LYS A 25 10.66 -13.93 11.15
C LYS A 25 11.65 -12.89 10.64
N HIS A 26 11.19 -11.69 10.35
CA HIS A 26 12.03 -10.60 9.92
C HIS A 26 12.84 -10.02 11.08
N TRP A 27 12.21 -9.82 12.26
CA TRP A 27 12.87 -9.39 13.48
C TRP A 27 13.94 -10.38 13.95
N ASP A 28 13.64 -11.66 13.97
CA ASP A 28 14.58 -12.72 14.37
C ASP A 28 15.83 -12.73 13.44
N LYS A 29 15.69 -12.33 12.19
CA LYS A 29 16.82 -12.15 11.26
C LYS A 29 17.67 -10.90 11.55
N LYS A 30 17.07 -9.83 12.05
CA LYS A 30 17.72 -8.50 12.21
C LYS A 30 18.30 -8.25 13.60
N LEU A 31 17.71 -8.82 14.66
CA LEU A 31 18.16 -8.64 16.05
C LEU A 31 19.57 -9.15 16.34
N ASN A 32 20.21 -9.87 15.42
CA ASN A 32 21.57 -10.41 15.57
C ASN A 32 22.66 -9.56 14.90
N ARG A 33 22.43 -8.28 14.61
CA ARG A 33 23.42 -7.43 13.93
C ARG A 33 23.67 -6.14 14.70
N ASP A 34 24.96 -5.74 14.77
CA ASP A 34 25.41 -4.34 14.93
C ASP A 34 25.00 -3.55 13.65
N SER A 35 23.69 -3.36 13.45
CA SER A 35 23.12 -2.87 12.20
C SER A 35 22.70 -1.41 12.32
N ASP A 36 22.78 -0.67 11.21
CA ASP A 36 22.20 0.66 11.05
C ASP A 36 20.74 0.67 11.56
N PRO A 37 20.30 1.71 12.31
CA PRO A 37 18.90 1.84 12.73
C PRO A 37 17.90 1.69 11.59
N LEU A 38 18.23 2.09 10.36
CA LEU A 38 17.39 1.93 9.18
C LEU A 38 17.20 0.47 8.77
N ASP A 39 18.15 -0.40 9.06
CA ASP A 39 18.01 -1.85 8.86
C ASP A 39 16.91 -2.47 9.73
N SER A 40 16.52 -1.79 10.79
CA SER A 40 15.44 -2.23 11.70
C SER A 40 14.06 -1.73 11.27
N ILE A 41 13.96 -0.78 10.34
CA ILE A 41 12.68 -0.29 9.82
C ILE A 41 12.11 -1.31 8.84
N LEU A 42 11.04 -1.99 9.23
CA LEU A 42 10.39 -3.01 8.42
C LEU A 42 9.44 -2.43 7.37
N THR A 43 8.75 -1.36 7.73
CA THR A 43 7.74 -0.74 6.89
C THR A 43 7.82 0.78 7.00
N GLY A 44 7.96 1.45 5.87
CA GLY A 44 7.73 2.88 5.73
C GLY A 44 6.29 3.11 5.25
N GLU A 45 5.55 3.97 5.93
CA GLU A 45 4.21 4.37 5.49
C GLU A 45 4.28 5.71 4.76
N VAL A 46 3.66 5.79 3.59
CA VAL A 46 3.62 6.99 2.74
C VAL A 46 2.18 7.36 2.46
N ASN A 47 1.71 8.45 3.08
CA ASN A 47 0.41 9.04 2.75
C ASN A 47 0.57 9.95 1.52
N THR A 48 0.03 9.53 0.38
CA THR A 48 0.23 10.24 -0.89
C THR A 48 -0.73 11.39 -1.12
N THR A 49 -1.79 11.50 -0.33
CA THR A 49 -2.80 12.56 -0.47
C THR A 49 -3.56 12.81 0.82
N GLU A 50 -3.97 14.06 0.99
CA GLU A 50 -4.88 14.49 2.06
C GLU A 50 -6.36 14.42 1.64
N LEU A 51 -6.68 13.77 0.51
CA LEU A 51 -8.05 13.55 0.05
C LEU A 51 -8.53 12.12 0.36
N CYS A 52 -9.77 12.04 0.85
CA CYS A 52 -10.54 10.80 0.85
C CYS A 52 -12.01 11.14 0.58
N HIS A 53 -12.67 10.35 -0.23
CA HIS A 53 -14.10 10.56 -0.54
C HIS A 53 -15.05 9.76 0.35
N ARG A 54 -14.52 8.92 1.26
CA ARG A 54 -15.31 8.14 2.23
C ARG A 54 -15.31 8.80 3.62
N PRO A 55 -16.48 9.02 4.24
CA PRO A 55 -16.59 9.50 5.62
C PRO A 55 -16.72 8.33 6.59
N CYS A 56 -15.72 7.43 6.63
CA CYS A 56 -15.76 6.26 7.50
C CYS A 56 -15.84 6.66 8.99
N VAL A 57 -16.80 6.14 9.71
CA VAL A 57 -17.09 6.52 11.11
C VAL A 57 -15.94 6.26 12.10
N PHE A 58 -15.05 5.34 11.78
CA PHE A 58 -13.86 5.02 12.58
C PHE A 58 -12.61 5.83 12.19
N CYS A 59 -12.68 6.62 11.12
CA CYS A 59 -11.56 7.41 10.63
C CYS A 59 -11.63 8.84 11.20
N PRO A 60 -10.50 9.47 11.57
CA PRO A 60 -10.47 10.87 12.02
C PRO A 60 -11.10 11.85 11.02
N ARG A 61 -11.11 11.53 9.73
CA ARG A 61 -11.74 12.32 8.66
C ARG A 61 -13.26 12.36 8.71
N HIS A 62 -13.89 11.52 9.54
CA HIS A 62 -15.33 11.58 9.78
C HIS A 62 -15.76 12.93 10.33
N ASP A 63 -14.92 13.54 11.19
CA ASP A 63 -15.12 14.91 11.67
C ASP A 63 -14.14 15.87 10.96
N PRO A 64 -14.63 16.72 10.05
CA PRO A 64 -13.79 17.67 9.33
C PRO A 64 -13.16 18.74 10.24
N LYS A 65 -13.60 18.89 11.49
CA LYS A 65 -12.95 19.76 12.47
C LYS A 65 -11.70 19.12 13.07
N VAL A 66 -11.65 17.79 13.09
CA VAL A 66 -10.51 17.01 13.60
C VAL A 66 -9.49 16.81 12.49
N TYR A 67 -9.94 16.37 11.32
CA TYR A 67 -9.07 16.09 10.18
C TYR A 67 -9.75 16.52 8.87
N PRO A 68 -9.55 17.76 8.42
CA PRO A 68 -10.20 18.29 7.23
C PRO A 68 -9.70 17.59 5.97
N ASN A 69 -10.61 17.43 5.02
CA ASN A 69 -10.28 16.90 3.70
C ASN A 69 -9.64 18.02 2.87
N GLN A 70 -8.37 17.86 2.49
CA GLN A 70 -7.60 18.89 1.78
C GLN A 70 -7.11 18.37 0.44
N ASN A 71 -7.17 19.22 -0.60
CA ASN A 71 -6.66 18.88 -1.93
C ASN A 71 -5.13 19.04 -1.99
N LEU A 72 -4.43 18.30 -1.14
CA LEU A 72 -2.98 18.25 -1.06
C LEU A 72 -2.49 16.86 -1.48
N HIS A 73 -1.46 16.85 -2.32
CA HIS A 73 -0.90 15.62 -2.89
C HIS A 73 0.62 15.59 -2.79
N LEU A 74 1.16 14.43 -2.50
CA LEU A 74 2.57 14.17 -2.73
C LEU A 74 2.86 14.32 -4.23
N THR A 75 3.83 15.16 -4.55
CA THR A 75 4.29 15.38 -5.92
C THR A 75 5.27 14.29 -6.34
N ILE A 76 5.47 14.11 -7.66
CA ILE A 76 6.50 13.19 -8.19
C ILE A 76 7.87 13.56 -7.63
N LYS A 77 8.22 14.86 -7.63
CA LYS A 77 9.49 15.32 -7.06
C LYS A 77 9.64 15.01 -5.57
N GLY A 78 8.57 15.14 -4.79
CA GLY A 78 8.59 14.75 -3.38
C GLY A 78 8.79 13.25 -3.19
N ALA A 79 8.16 12.44 -4.05
CA ALA A 79 8.34 11.00 -4.06
C ALA A 79 9.77 10.59 -4.45
N GLU A 80 10.39 11.28 -5.44
CA GLU A 80 11.78 11.10 -5.82
C GLU A 80 12.73 11.33 -4.65
N LEU A 81 12.58 12.47 -3.95
CA LEU A 81 13.43 12.80 -2.79
C LEU A 81 13.34 11.74 -1.68
N ILE A 82 12.13 11.26 -1.38
CA ILE A 82 11.94 10.21 -0.38
C ILE A 82 12.57 8.89 -0.83
N ALA A 83 12.34 8.51 -2.08
CA ALA A 83 12.81 7.23 -2.60
C ALA A 83 14.33 7.21 -2.79
N GLU A 84 14.96 8.34 -3.19
CA GLU A 84 16.41 8.52 -3.27
C GLU A 84 17.05 8.37 -1.89
N GLU A 85 16.55 9.08 -0.88
CA GLU A 85 17.05 9.00 0.49
C GLU A 85 17.00 7.58 1.04
N LEU A 86 15.89 6.88 0.82
CA LEU A 86 15.76 5.47 1.21
C LEU A 86 16.71 4.55 0.46
N SER A 87 16.95 4.83 -0.82
CA SER A 87 17.91 4.08 -1.66
C SER A 87 19.35 4.28 -1.24
N GLU A 88 19.75 5.51 -0.94
CA GLU A 88 21.09 5.85 -0.44
C GLU A 88 21.38 5.14 0.88
N ASN A 89 20.36 4.95 1.70
CA ASN A 89 20.43 4.21 2.95
C ASN A 89 20.14 2.70 2.79
N GLN A 90 20.16 2.18 1.54
CA GLN A 90 20.01 0.75 1.23
C GLN A 90 18.75 0.11 1.79
N TYR A 91 17.66 0.87 1.91
CA TYR A 91 16.40 0.37 2.42
C TYR A 91 15.82 -0.75 1.55
N GLN A 92 15.51 -1.89 2.16
CA GLN A 92 14.96 -3.08 1.49
C GLN A 92 13.64 -3.58 2.13
N GLY A 93 13.07 -2.77 3.00
CA GLY A 93 11.81 -3.09 3.67
C GLY A 93 10.61 -2.93 2.76
N LYS A 94 9.44 -2.78 3.38
CA LYS A 94 8.18 -2.55 2.70
C LYS A 94 7.83 -1.06 2.70
N ILE A 95 7.40 -0.55 1.57
CA ILE A 95 6.73 0.75 1.45
C ILE A 95 5.23 0.50 1.35
N SER A 96 4.48 0.98 2.33
CA SER A 96 3.02 0.92 2.34
C SER A 96 2.46 2.29 1.98
N PHE A 97 1.87 2.41 0.80
CA PHE A 97 1.08 3.57 0.43
C PHE A 97 -0.25 3.48 1.17
N SER A 98 -0.34 4.16 2.29
CA SER A 98 -1.46 4.11 3.24
C SER A 98 -1.59 5.43 3.98
N GLY A 99 -2.49 5.50 4.95
CA GLY A 99 -2.73 6.68 5.76
C GLY A 99 -4.21 7.08 5.78
N PHE A 100 -4.47 8.33 6.06
CA PHE A 100 -5.84 8.84 6.13
C PHE A 100 -6.39 9.30 4.78
N GLY A 101 -5.56 9.38 3.74
CA GLY A 101 -5.97 9.68 2.37
C GLY A 101 -6.32 8.43 1.58
N GLU A 102 -7.04 8.59 0.47
CA GLU A 102 -7.24 7.56 -0.53
C GLU A 102 -6.22 7.75 -1.66
N ASN A 103 -5.22 6.87 -1.72
CA ASN A 103 -4.09 7.00 -2.63
C ASN A 103 -4.49 7.16 -4.09
N LEU A 104 -5.57 6.49 -4.51
CA LEU A 104 -6.06 6.54 -5.90
C LEU A 104 -6.66 7.90 -6.29
N LEU A 105 -6.83 8.82 -5.33
CA LEU A 105 -7.22 10.20 -5.60
C LEU A 105 -6.02 11.11 -5.90
N ASN A 106 -4.79 10.66 -5.65
CA ASN A 106 -3.63 11.39 -6.12
C ASN A 106 -3.48 11.16 -7.64
N PRO A 107 -3.56 12.21 -8.48
CA PRO A 107 -3.48 12.07 -9.93
C PRO A 107 -2.13 11.48 -10.39
N ASN A 108 -1.08 11.61 -9.59
CA ASN A 108 0.26 11.13 -9.88
C ASN A 108 0.57 9.76 -9.23
N PHE A 109 -0.40 9.10 -8.58
CA PHE A 109 -0.12 7.92 -7.76
C PHE A 109 0.61 6.81 -8.53
N ARG A 110 0.19 6.53 -9.78
CA ARG A 110 0.85 5.51 -10.62
C ARG A 110 2.31 5.84 -10.90
N GLU A 111 2.62 7.12 -11.13
CA GLU A 111 4.02 7.56 -11.34
C GLU A 111 4.81 7.54 -10.03
N ILE A 112 4.19 7.85 -8.91
CA ILE A 112 4.80 7.71 -7.58
C ILE A 112 5.21 6.26 -7.33
N VAL A 113 4.34 5.29 -7.60
CA VAL A 113 4.68 3.85 -7.52
C VAL A 113 5.90 3.52 -8.38
N ASN A 114 5.92 4.02 -9.62
CA ASN A 114 7.04 3.81 -10.54
C ASN A 114 8.37 4.41 -10.02
N VAL A 115 8.32 5.60 -9.43
CA VAL A 115 9.49 6.26 -8.82
C VAL A 115 10.03 5.40 -7.68
N PHE A 116 9.18 4.97 -6.75
CA PHE A 116 9.61 4.10 -5.66
C PHE A 116 10.18 2.77 -6.17
N ARG A 117 9.58 2.15 -7.18
CA ARG A 117 10.11 0.93 -7.79
C ARG A 117 11.47 1.13 -8.44
N PHE A 118 11.67 2.26 -9.11
CA PHE A 118 12.94 2.58 -9.75
C PHE A 118 14.09 2.71 -8.73
N HIS A 119 13.89 3.44 -7.65
CA HIS A 119 14.90 3.67 -6.62
C HIS A 119 15.05 2.50 -5.65
N LEU A 120 13.99 1.73 -5.41
CA LEU A 120 13.93 0.64 -4.43
C LEU A 120 13.50 -0.69 -5.12
N PRO A 121 14.37 -1.24 -6.00
CA PRO A 121 13.99 -2.43 -6.80
C PRO A 121 13.70 -3.67 -5.95
N SER A 122 14.27 -3.77 -4.76
CA SER A 122 14.12 -4.92 -3.85
C SER A 122 13.08 -4.73 -2.75
N ALA A 123 12.55 -3.51 -2.57
CA ALA A 123 11.52 -3.24 -1.59
C ALA A 123 10.16 -3.82 -2.03
N THR A 124 9.33 -4.18 -1.06
CA THR A 124 7.93 -4.53 -1.33
C THR A 124 7.09 -3.28 -1.35
N LEU A 125 6.41 -3.02 -2.47
CA LEU A 125 5.49 -1.89 -2.62
C LEU A 125 4.05 -2.36 -2.43
N GLU A 126 3.37 -1.81 -1.44
CA GLU A 126 2.01 -2.14 -1.03
C GLU A 126 1.11 -0.91 -1.11
N CYS A 127 -0.12 -1.07 -1.56
CA CYS A 127 -1.13 -0.02 -1.52
C CYS A 127 -2.36 -0.49 -0.74
N ASN A 128 -2.77 0.32 0.24
CA ASN A 128 -4.05 0.19 0.92
C ASN A 128 -5.05 1.16 0.28
N THR A 129 -6.22 0.65 -0.10
CA THR A 129 -7.27 1.44 -0.75
C THR A 129 -8.66 0.98 -0.34
N ASN A 130 -9.63 1.88 -0.44
CA ASN A 130 -11.06 1.54 -0.35
C ASN A 130 -11.61 0.92 -1.65
N GLY A 131 -10.84 0.91 -2.71
CA GLY A 131 -11.18 0.28 -3.96
C GLY A 131 -12.13 1.06 -4.89
N ASP A 132 -12.78 2.12 -4.43
CA ASP A 132 -13.84 2.81 -5.19
C ASP A 132 -13.39 3.41 -6.52
N LYS A 133 -12.10 3.67 -6.67
CA LYS A 133 -11.49 4.21 -7.90
C LYS A 133 -10.75 3.17 -8.72
N LEU A 134 -10.74 1.91 -8.27
CA LEU A 134 -10.13 0.85 -9.05
C LEU A 134 -10.95 0.55 -10.31
N THR A 135 -10.23 0.30 -11.37
CA THR A 135 -10.71 -0.29 -12.61
C THR A 135 -9.71 -1.33 -13.06
N VAL A 136 -10.10 -2.25 -13.94
CA VAL A 136 -9.19 -3.24 -14.53
C VAL A 136 -7.92 -2.55 -15.07
N GLN A 137 -8.09 -1.48 -15.86
CA GLN A 137 -6.96 -0.75 -16.45
C GLN A 137 -6.06 -0.10 -15.39
N TYR A 138 -6.67 0.54 -14.37
CA TYR A 138 -5.90 1.19 -13.31
C TYR A 138 -5.08 0.17 -12.52
N THR A 139 -5.66 -0.98 -12.21
CA THR A 139 -4.99 -2.08 -11.51
C THR A 139 -3.83 -2.65 -12.33
N GLN A 140 -4.04 -2.89 -13.62
CA GLN A 140 -2.97 -3.31 -14.54
C GLN A 140 -1.83 -2.30 -14.61
N ASP A 141 -2.16 -1.00 -14.63
CA ASP A 141 -1.15 0.06 -14.67
C ASP A 141 -0.31 0.08 -13.38
N LEU A 142 -0.94 -0.07 -12.21
CA LEU A 142 -0.21 -0.13 -10.92
C LEU A 142 0.79 -1.29 -10.90
N ILE A 143 0.39 -2.47 -11.36
CA ILE A 143 1.26 -3.64 -11.41
C ILE A 143 2.40 -3.44 -12.40
N LYS A 144 2.12 -2.92 -13.59
CA LYS A 144 3.15 -2.57 -14.58
C LYS A 144 4.16 -1.56 -14.05
N LYS A 145 3.71 -0.64 -13.16
CA LYS A 145 4.56 0.34 -12.49
C LYS A 145 5.32 -0.23 -11.29
N GLY A 146 5.07 -1.49 -10.93
CA GLY A 146 5.83 -2.23 -9.94
C GLY A 146 5.19 -2.32 -8.57
N LEU A 147 3.88 -2.12 -8.43
CA LEU A 147 3.17 -2.44 -7.20
C LEU A 147 3.14 -3.96 -7.01
N ASP A 148 3.51 -4.44 -5.82
CA ASP A 148 3.53 -5.87 -5.50
C ASP A 148 2.24 -6.33 -4.82
N LEU A 149 1.68 -5.50 -3.94
CA LEU A 149 0.53 -5.86 -3.11
C LEU A 149 -0.54 -4.77 -3.16
N LEU A 150 -1.78 -5.20 -3.32
CA LEU A 150 -2.94 -4.33 -3.30
C LEU A 150 -3.93 -4.85 -2.24
N TYR A 151 -4.09 -4.09 -1.16
CA TYR A 151 -5.08 -4.36 -0.12
C TYR A 151 -6.32 -3.52 -0.35
N ILE A 152 -7.43 -4.20 -0.63
CA ILE A 152 -8.74 -3.55 -0.82
C ILE A 152 -9.57 -3.77 0.44
N ASN A 153 -9.94 -2.66 1.07
CA ASN A 153 -10.75 -2.67 2.28
C ASN A 153 -12.25 -2.69 1.91
N LEU A 154 -12.93 -3.78 2.26
CA LEU A 154 -14.35 -4.00 1.95
C LEU A 154 -15.24 -3.31 2.99
N TYR A 155 -15.34 -1.98 2.93
CA TYR A 155 -16.07 -1.19 3.93
C TYR A 155 -17.59 -1.34 3.89
N ASP A 156 -18.16 -1.71 2.76
CA ASP A 156 -19.61 -1.85 2.58
C ASP A 156 -20.08 -3.30 2.75
N GLY A 157 -19.17 -4.22 3.05
CA GLY A 157 -19.47 -5.60 3.39
C GLY A 157 -18.99 -6.63 2.38
N ILE A 158 -19.23 -7.89 2.70
CA ILE A 158 -18.71 -9.05 1.97
C ILE A 158 -19.15 -9.12 0.51
N HIS A 159 -20.26 -8.51 0.14
CA HIS A 159 -20.76 -8.48 -1.24
C HIS A 159 -19.81 -7.76 -2.21
N GLN A 160 -18.93 -6.88 -1.71
CA GLN A 160 -17.89 -6.25 -2.54
C GLN A 160 -16.84 -7.26 -3.03
N MET A 161 -16.70 -8.39 -2.36
CA MET A 161 -15.68 -9.39 -2.66
C MET A 161 -15.85 -9.96 -4.08
N GLU A 162 -17.07 -10.29 -4.47
CA GLU A 162 -17.35 -10.82 -5.81
C GLU A 162 -16.98 -9.81 -6.90
N HIS A 163 -17.30 -8.53 -6.69
CA HIS A 163 -16.95 -7.46 -7.61
C HIS A 163 -15.43 -7.34 -7.81
N PHE A 164 -14.66 -7.30 -6.72
CA PHE A 164 -13.21 -7.18 -6.81
C PHE A 164 -12.55 -8.45 -7.32
N ASP A 165 -13.05 -9.63 -6.99
CA ASP A 165 -12.57 -10.91 -7.52
C ASP A 165 -12.73 -10.98 -9.04
N GLN A 166 -13.89 -10.60 -9.55
CA GLN A 166 -14.13 -10.49 -10.99
C GLN A 166 -13.17 -9.49 -11.64
N MET A 167 -13.01 -8.30 -11.05
CA MET A 167 -12.10 -7.27 -11.58
C MET A 167 -10.65 -7.75 -11.62
N MET A 168 -10.17 -8.46 -10.56
CA MET A 168 -8.82 -9.02 -10.54
C MET A 168 -8.65 -10.12 -11.59
N THR A 169 -9.64 -10.97 -11.77
CA THR A 169 -9.66 -12.00 -12.82
C THR A 169 -9.55 -11.37 -14.21
N GLU A 170 -10.32 -10.32 -14.48
CA GLU A 170 -10.26 -9.58 -15.74
C GLU A 170 -8.92 -8.86 -15.94
N ALA A 171 -8.34 -8.35 -14.86
CA ALA A 171 -7.01 -7.76 -14.89
C ALA A 171 -5.89 -8.81 -15.12
N ARG A 172 -6.19 -10.09 -15.03
CA ARG A 172 -5.25 -11.22 -15.15
C ARG A 172 -4.14 -11.18 -14.10
N ILE A 173 -4.54 -10.97 -12.88
CA ILE A 173 -3.66 -10.91 -11.71
C ILE A 173 -3.85 -12.15 -10.85
#